data_42cd7fa4a715a59f99509bbbf509fdb5
#
_entry.id   42cd7fa4a715a59f99509bbbf509fdb5
#
_cell.length_a   1.000
_cell.length_b   1.000
_cell.length_c   1.000
_cell.angle_alpha   90.00
_cell.angle_beta   90.00
_cell.angle_gamma   90.00
#
_symmetry.space_group_name_H-M   'P 1'
#
loop_
_entity.id
_entity.type
_entity.pdbx_description
1 polymer ?
#
loop_
_entity_poly.entity_id
_entity_poly.type
_entity_poly.pdbx_seq_one_letter_code
_entity_poly.pdbx_strand_id
1 'polypeptide(L)'
;MKTVKNIFFILLLISISQSKGLSRTFEDQFGRTIKADLISHTGISSNEIKISKDGKHLNVKITLFSEKDQKFIRNWMKETPPTIDYVFRVEATLKQLGSFKNKSNSIYSSTSRSKTKTNAYEIKLTNLTRQTVKDLRLEYRVVKEGRSGRFEFQRGRKEISDPMRYNQDIVLTTTKSELDSYRSSYSSYSYKEVVLGILVKVYDKQGNSVADWRSSNTKIAKISWEEIDRYFATRRTSSSRSRARDR
;
A
#
# COMPACT_ATOMS: atom_id res chain seq x y z
N MET A 1 30.39 46.20 -16.77
CA MET A 1 29.96 45.51 -15.53
C MET A 1 29.37 44.15 -15.91
N LYS A 2 30.09 43.08 -15.61
CA LYS A 2 29.66 41.70 -15.96
C LYS A 2 29.04 41.07 -14.71
N THR A 3 27.74 40.75 -14.79
CA THR A 3 26.99 40.10 -13.72
C THR A 3 27.25 38.59 -13.77
N VAL A 4 27.92 38.07 -12.78
CA VAL A 4 28.16 36.61 -12.57
C VAL A 4 26.91 35.99 -11.98
N LYS A 5 26.26 35.07 -12.75
CA LYS A 5 25.17 34.23 -12.27
C LYS A 5 25.76 33.06 -11.51
N ASN A 6 25.61 33.05 -10.20
CA ASN A 6 25.91 31.90 -9.35
C ASN A 6 24.83 30.83 -9.56
N ILE A 7 25.18 29.74 -10.23
CA ILE A 7 24.39 28.52 -10.31
C ILE A 7 24.77 27.68 -9.09
N PHE A 8 23.88 27.65 -8.10
CA PHE A 8 23.99 26.76 -6.95
C PHE A 8 23.55 25.36 -7.38
N PHE A 9 24.52 24.49 -7.62
CA PHE A 9 24.29 23.07 -7.91
C PHE A 9 24.10 22.35 -6.58
N ILE A 10 22.82 22.14 -6.18
CA ILE A 10 22.50 21.30 -5.02
C ILE A 10 22.67 19.85 -5.46
N LEU A 11 23.81 19.27 -5.10
CA LEU A 11 24.10 17.85 -5.23
C LEU A 11 23.29 17.13 -4.15
N LEU A 12 22.12 16.59 -4.51
CA LEU A 12 21.32 15.73 -3.65
C LEU A 12 22.05 14.38 -3.50
N LEU A 13 22.89 14.27 -2.47
CA LEU A 13 23.49 13.01 -2.05
C LEU A 13 22.37 12.09 -1.54
N ILE A 14 21.83 11.26 -2.42
CA ILE A 14 21.01 10.12 -2.04
C ILE A 14 21.94 9.13 -1.35
N SER A 15 22.00 9.19 -0.03
CA SER A 15 22.64 8.18 0.80
C SER A 15 21.83 6.90 0.67
N ILE A 16 22.14 6.07 -0.31
CA ILE A 16 21.72 4.67 -0.33
C ILE A 16 22.45 4.03 0.85
N SER A 17 21.73 3.89 1.96
CA SER A 17 22.18 3.07 3.09
C SER A 17 22.21 1.62 2.61
N GLN A 18 23.24 1.25 1.86
CA GLN A 18 23.62 -0.14 1.74
C GLN A 18 23.99 -0.60 3.15
N SER A 19 23.17 -1.43 3.75
CA SER A 19 23.53 -2.19 4.93
C SER A 19 24.78 -2.97 4.53
N LYS A 20 25.97 -2.47 4.92
CA LYS A 20 27.22 -3.19 4.73
C LYS A 20 27.09 -4.46 5.55
N GLY A 21 26.79 -5.56 4.89
CA GLY A 21 26.83 -6.88 5.51
C GLY A 21 28.18 -7.03 6.22
N LEU A 22 28.14 -7.52 7.46
CA LEU A 22 29.37 -7.75 8.25
C LEU A 22 30.06 -8.97 7.67
N SER A 23 31.00 -8.75 6.72
CA SER A 23 31.76 -9.83 6.10
C SER A 23 32.72 -10.43 7.12
N ARG A 24 32.59 -11.73 7.35
CA ARG A 24 33.39 -12.46 8.33
C ARG A 24 33.62 -13.88 7.87
N THR A 25 34.74 -14.46 8.36
CA THR A 25 34.99 -15.89 8.28
C THR A 25 34.35 -16.57 9.49
N PHE A 26 33.39 -17.45 9.23
CA PHE A 26 32.69 -18.28 10.22
C PHE A 26 33.26 -19.68 10.18
N GLU A 27 33.31 -20.34 11.34
CA GLU A 27 33.71 -21.71 11.49
C GLU A 27 32.50 -22.60 11.82
N ASP A 28 32.38 -23.76 11.19
CA ASP A 28 31.34 -24.74 11.54
C ASP A 28 31.77 -25.64 12.71
N GLN A 29 30.86 -26.46 13.19
CA GLN A 29 31.12 -27.42 14.28
C GLN A 29 32.19 -28.49 13.96
N PHE A 30 32.63 -28.60 12.69
CA PHE A 30 33.64 -29.53 12.22
C PHE A 30 34.98 -28.83 11.91
N GLY A 31 35.12 -27.54 12.24
CA GLY A 31 36.33 -26.75 11.99
C GLY A 31 36.50 -26.24 10.55
N ARG A 32 35.47 -26.42 9.67
CA ARG A 32 35.50 -25.90 8.30
C ARG A 32 35.09 -24.43 8.31
N THR A 33 35.74 -23.64 7.48
CA THR A 33 35.51 -22.19 7.44
C THR A 33 34.74 -21.76 6.22
N ILE A 34 33.88 -20.75 6.38
CA ILE A 34 33.14 -20.11 5.33
C ILE A 34 33.20 -18.58 5.48
N LYS A 35 33.60 -17.89 4.43
CA LYS A 35 33.53 -16.43 4.39
C LYS A 35 32.16 -16.04 3.89
N ALA A 36 31.42 -15.28 4.70
CA ALA A 36 30.04 -14.85 4.35
C ALA A 36 29.70 -13.54 5.04
N ASP A 37 28.67 -12.86 4.50
CA ASP A 37 28.06 -11.68 5.10
C ASP A 37 26.76 -12.08 5.79
N LEU A 38 26.53 -11.61 7.01
CA LEU A 38 25.23 -11.71 7.67
C LEU A 38 24.26 -10.71 7.02
N ILE A 39 23.15 -11.18 6.47
CA ILE A 39 22.19 -10.35 5.73
C ILE A 39 20.97 -10.01 6.57
N SER A 40 20.30 -11.02 7.12
CA SER A 40 19.06 -10.82 7.86
C SER A 40 18.72 -12.01 8.74
N HIS A 41 17.80 -11.79 9.68
CA HIS A 41 17.22 -12.82 10.52
C HIS A 41 15.73 -12.53 10.75
N THR A 42 14.95 -13.53 11.12
CA THR A 42 13.49 -13.42 11.30
C THR A 42 13.08 -13.13 12.75
N GLY A 43 14.04 -12.98 13.66
CA GLY A 43 13.81 -12.67 15.07
C GLY A 43 14.86 -13.30 15.98
N ILE A 44 15.02 -12.77 17.21
CA ILE A 44 16.05 -13.19 18.18
C ILE A 44 15.89 -14.67 18.57
N SER A 45 14.67 -15.19 18.60
CA SER A 45 14.37 -16.60 18.89
C SER A 45 14.55 -17.52 17.67
N SER A 46 14.81 -16.97 16.49
CA SER A 46 15.03 -17.78 15.28
C SER A 46 16.30 -18.62 15.42
N ASN A 47 16.24 -19.84 14.92
CA ASN A 47 17.41 -20.70 14.77
C ASN A 47 18.01 -20.65 13.37
N GLU A 48 17.52 -19.76 12.50
CA GLU A 48 17.97 -19.57 11.13
C GLU A 48 18.33 -18.11 10.86
N ILE A 49 19.35 -17.92 10.05
CA ILE A 49 19.80 -16.63 9.53
C ILE A 49 19.97 -16.72 8.01
N LYS A 50 19.84 -15.58 7.34
CA LYS A 50 20.19 -15.43 5.94
C LYS A 50 21.62 -14.88 5.83
N ILE A 51 22.47 -15.57 5.10
CA ILE A 51 23.84 -15.14 4.80
C ILE A 51 23.99 -14.94 3.29
N SER A 52 24.99 -14.15 2.90
CA SER A 52 25.47 -14.06 1.52
C SER A 52 26.85 -14.68 1.42
N LYS A 53 27.01 -15.63 0.51
CA LYS A 53 28.29 -16.23 0.13
C LYS A 53 28.44 -16.10 -1.38
N ASP A 54 29.50 -15.47 -1.85
CA ASP A 54 29.82 -15.31 -3.27
C ASP A 54 28.63 -14.74 -4.08
N GLY A 55 27.91 -13.76 -3.49
CA GLY A 55 26.71 -13.14 -4.07
C GLY A 55 25.43 -14.00 -4.02
N LYS A 56 25.48 -15.22 -3.48
CA LYS A 56 24.31 -16.10 -3.30
C LYS A 56 23.78 -16.00 -1.88
N HIS A 57 22.47 -15.86 -1.77
CA HIS A 57 21.79 -15.82 -0.47
C HIS A 57 21.42 -17.25 -0.02
N LEU A 58 21.79 -17.61 1.19
CA LEU A 58 21.55 -18.92 1.79
C LEU A 58 20.86 -18.76 3.14
N ASN A 59 19.87 -19.58 3.43
CA ASN A 59 19.34 -19.74 4.78
C ASN A 59 20.11 -20.84 5.50
N VAL A 60 20.68 -20.50 6.65
CA VAL A 60 21.56 -21.40 7.39
C VAL A 60 21.12 -21.49 8.85
N LYS A 61 21.10 -22.71 9.39
CA LYS A 61 20.83 -22.92 10.82
C LYS A 61 22.00 -22.45 11.66
N ILE A 62 21.74 -21.71 12.71
CA ILE A 62 22.75 -21.17 13.62
C ILE A 62 23.55 -22.31 14.30
N THR A 63 22.87 -23.43 14.56
CA THR A 63 23.48 -24.61 15.17
C THR A 63 24.57 -25.27 14.34
N LEU A 64 24.71 -24.93 13.06
CA LEU A 64 25.79 -25.45 12.21
C LEU A 64 27.14 -24.76 12.45
N PHE A 65 27.15 -23.60 13.09
CA PHE A 65 28.36 -22.85 13.38
C PHE A 65 28.99 -23.29 14.72
N SER A 66 30.29 -22.99 14.89
CA SER A 66 30.98 -23.16 16.15
C SER A 66 30.30 -22.36 17.27
N GLU A 67 30.45 -22.77 18.53
CA GLU A 67 29.86 -22.07 19.68
C GLU A 67 30.23 -20.57 19.73
N LYS A 68 31.47 -20.26 19.38
CA LYS A 68 31.99 -18.89 19.29
C LYS A 68 31.20 -18.07 18.27
N ASP A 69 30.97 -18.65 17.09
CA ASP A 69 30.25 -17.96 16.03
C ASP A 69 28.74 -17.92 16.26
N GLN A 70 28.16 -18.93 16.90
CA GLN A 70 26.78 -18.88 17.38
C GLN A 70 26.58 -17.70 18.34
N LYS A 71 27.45 -17.49 19.32
CA LYS A 71 27.39 -16.34 20.24
C LYS A 71 27.47 -15.00 19.49
N PHE A 72 28.40 -14.91 18.53
CA PHE A 72 28.52 -13.71 17.69
C PHE A 72 27.27 -13.44 16.90
N ILE A 73 26.70 -14.44 16.21
CA ILE A 73 25.47 -14.34 15.44
C ILE A 73 24.31 -13.90 16.35
N ARG A 74 24.17 -14.50 17.54
CA ARG A 74 23.12 -14.13 18.50
C ARG A 74 23.25 -12.68 18.97
N ASN A 75 24.45 -12.16 19.17
CA ASN A 75 24.66 -10.76 19.52
C ASN A 75 24.31 -9.84 18.35
N TRP A 76 24.77 -10.17 17.14
CA TRP A 76 24.40 -9.44 15.94
C TRP A 76 22.87 -9.38 15.74
N MET A 77 22.14 -10.47 15.99
CA MET A 77 20.67 -10.51 15.92
C MET A 77 19.99 -9.59 16.94
N LYS A 78 20.60 -9.31 18.09
CA LYS A 78 20.07 -8.33 19.06
C LYS A 78 20.24 -6.89 18.59
N GLU A 79 21.31 -6.61 17.88
CA GLU A 79 21.65 -5.26 17.38
C GLU A 79 20.99 -4.94 16.03
N THR A 80 20.67 -5.98 15.25
CA THR A 80 20.09 -5.84 13.92
C THR A 80 18.56 -6.05 13.99
N PRO A 81 17.75 -5.15 13.44
CA PRO A 81 16.31 -5.38 13.40
C PRO A 81 15.95 -6.59 12.54
N PRO A 82 14.99 -7.43 12.97
CA PRO A 82 14.58 -8.59 12.20
C PRO A 82 13.92 -8.19 10.88
N THR A 83 14.23 -8.93 9.84
CA THR A 83 13.55 -8.81 8.56
C THR A 83 12.34 -9.74 8.54
N ILE A 84 11.18 -9.20 8.28
CA ILE A 84 9.93 -9.96 8.19
C ILE A 84 9.63 -10.20 6.72
N ASP A 85 9.53 -11.46 6.31
CA ASP A 85 9.02 -11.84 4.99
C ASP A 85 7.49 -11.77 5.06
N TYR A 86 6.95 -10.60 4.76
CA TYR A 86 5.53 -10.35 4.82
C TYR A 86 4.78 -11.13 3.74
N VAL A 87 3.76 -11.85 4.16
CA VAL A 87 2.81 -12.52 3.27
C VAL A 87 1.40 -12.18 3.74
N PHE A 88 0.64 -11.52 2.88
CA PHE A 88 -0.75 -11.16 3.15
C PHE A 88 -1.67 -11.67 2.07
N ARG A 89 -2.88 -12.04 2.45
CA ARG A 89 -4.02 -12.18 1.54
C ARG A 89 -4.92 -10.97 1.73
N VAL A 90 -5.24 -10.30 0.63
CA VAL A 90 -6.14 -9.15 0.59
C VAL A 90 -7.35 -9.52 -0.24
N GLU A 91 -8.53 -9.30 0.31
CA GLU A 91 -9.81 -9.46 -0.38
C GLU A 91 -10.61 -8.17 -0.19
N ALA A 92 -11.29 -7.70 -1.23
CA ALA A 92 -12.13 -6.53 -1.12
C ALA A 92 -13.48 -6.76 -1.78
N THR A 93 -14.55 -6.56 -1.02
CA THR A 93 -15.93 -6.77 -1.46
C THR A 93 -16.69 -5.45 -1.41
N LEU A 94 -17.34 -5.09 -2.52
CA LEU A 94 -18.20 -3.90 -2.57
C LEU A 94 -19.54 -4.22 -1.89
N LYS A 95 -19.87 -3.46 -0.84
CA LYS A 95 -21.15 -3.55 -0.12
C LYS A 95 -22.01 -2.34 -0.44
N GLN A 96 -23.27 -2.57 -0.79
CA GLN A 96 -24.26 -1.50 -0.88
C GLN A 96 -24.83 -1.24 0.52
N LEU A 97 -24.64 -0.04 1.05
CA LEU A 97 -25.08 0.38 2.38
C LEU A 97 -26.47 1.00 2.39
N GLY A 98 -26.87 1.58 1.26
CA GLY A 98 -28.15 2.24 1.14
C GLY A 98 -28.50 2.63 -0.30
N SER A 99 -29.76 3.01 -0.48
CA SER A 99 -30.24 3.50 -1.77
C SER A 99 -31.41 4.43 -1.54
N PHE A 100 -31.34 5.61 -2.11
CA PHE A 100 -32.40 6.61 -2.10
C PHE A 100 -32.90 6.83 -3.53
N LYS A 101 -34.21 6.90 -3.71
CA LYS A 101 -34.85 7.16 -5.00
C LYS A 101 -35.69 8.44 -4.89
N ASN A 102 -35.49 9.33 -5.80
CA ASN A 102 -36.34 10.53 -5.95
C ASN A 102 -37.06 10.50 -7.30
N LYS A 103 -38.33 10.74 -7.28
CA LYS A 103 -39.16 11.00 -8.47
C LYS A 103 -39.60 12.46 -8.41
N SER A 104 -39.19 13.25 -9.36
CA SER A 104 -39.73 14.59 -9.55
C SER A 104 -40.86 14.49 -10.56
N ASN A 105 -42.09 14.77 -10.11
CA ASN A 105 -43.23 14.91 -10.97
C ASN A 105 -43.41 16.42 -11.19
N SER A 106 -43.02 16.92 -12.35
CA SER A 106 -43.41 18.28 -12.75
C SER A 106 -44.85 18.26 -13.28
N ILE A 107 -45.65 19.23 -12.85
CA ILE A 107 -47.04 19.41 -13.30
C ILE A 107 -47.07 19.64 -14.83
N TYR A 108 -45.96 20.02 -15.43
CA TYR A 108 -45.79 20.29 -16.87
C TYR A 108 -45.00 19.20 -17.64
N SER A 109 -45.22 17.91 -17.34
CA SER A 109 -44.93 16.80 -18.24
C SER A 109 -43.63 16.06 -18.21
N SER A 110 -42.65 16.31 -17.38
CA SER A 110 -41.43 15.47 -17.40
C SER A 110 -41.20 14.72 -16.10
N THR A 111 -41.45 13.42 -16.12
CA THR A 111 -41.06 12.55 -14.99
C THR A 111 -39.57 12.26 -15.10
N SER A 112 -38.77 12.83 -14.21
CA SER A 112 -37.37 12.43 -14.06
C SER A 112 -37.22 11.49 -12.88
N ARG A 113 -36.33 10.53 -13.03
CA ARG A 113 -35.99 9.58 -11.95
C ARG A 113 -34.51 9.70 -11.62
N SER A 114 -34.25 10.04 -10.38
CA SER A 114 -32.90 9.96 -9.84
C SER A 114 -32.79 8.88 -8.77
N LYS A 115 -31.63 8.25 -8.69
CA LYS A 115 -31.32 7.26 -7.67
C LYS A 115 -29.88 7.45 -7.23
N THR A 116 -29.70 7.63 -5.93
CA THR A 116 -28.40 7.64 -5.28
C THR A 116 -28.19 6.32 -4.53
N LYS A 117 -27.06 5.68 -4.75
CA LYS A 117 -26.61 4.49 -4.01
C LYS A 117 -25.42 4.84 -3.18
N THR A 118 -25.43 4.43 -1.92
CA THR A 118 -24.28 4.53 -1.02
C THR A 118 -23.58 3.19 -0.93
N ASN A 119 -22.32 3.14 -1.27
CA ASN A 119 -21.49 1.92 -1.23
C ASN A 119 -20.22 2.16 -0.41
N ALA A 120 -19.64 1.08 0.11
CA ALA A 120 -18.29 1.05 0.65
C ALA A 120 -17.65 -0.29 0.35
N TYR A 121 -16.32 -0.34 0.28
CA TYR A 121 -15.61 -1.60 0.27
C TYR A 121 -15.39 -2.08 1.69
N GLU A 122 -15.60 -3.38 1.89
CA GLU A 122 -15.11 -4.14 3.01
C GLU A 122 -13.81 -4.82 2.56
N ILE A 123 -12.70 -4.45 3.18
CA ILE A 123 -11.36 -4.96 2.89
C ILE A 123 -11.02 -5.93 4.01
N LYS A 124 -10.81 -7.20 3.66
CA LYS A 124 -10.33 -8.24 4.55
C LYS A 124 -8.84 -8.43 4.30
N LEU A 125 -8.04 -8.22 5.33
CA LEU A 125 -6.60 -8.47 5.34
C LEU A 125 -6.30 -9.68 6.24
N THR A 126 -5.72 -10.73 5.68
CA THR A 126 -5.31 -11.93 6.42
C THR A 126 -3.78 -11.96 6.51
N ASN A 127 -3.24 -12.09 7.71
CA ASN A 127 -1.81 -12.29 7.90
C ASN A 127 -1.44 -13.75 7.64
N LEU A 128 -0.71 -14.01 6.57
CA LEU A 128 -0.14 -15.33 6.26
C LEU A 128 1.37 -15.40 6.58
N THR A 129 1.92 -14.32 7.13
CA THR A 129 3.28 -14.30 7.67
C THR A 129 3.34 -15.21 8.89
N ARG A 130 4.30 -16.14 8.94
CA ARG A 130 4.46 -17.08 10.08
C ARG A 130 4.84 -16.41 11.41
N GLN A 131 4.75 -15.09 11.48
CA GLN A 131 5.07 -14.24 12.63
C GLN A 131 3.90 -13.31 12.93
N THR A 132 3.83 -12.84 14.18
CA THR A 132 2.94 -11.73 14.54
C THR A 132 3.47 -10.45 13.93
N VAL A 133 2.64 -9.77 13.16
CA VAL A 133 2.94 -8.46 12.55
C VAL A 133 2.15 -7.37 13.23
N LYS A 134 2.67 -6.16 13.29
CA LYS A 134 2.05 -4.99 13.93
C LYS A 134 2.45 -3.71 13.22
N ASP A 135 1.79 -2.62 13.61
CA ASP A 135 2.10 -1.27 13.12
C ASP A 135 2.03 -1.20 11.58
N LEU A 136 0.99 -1.78 11.00
CA LEU A 136 0.75 -1.75 9.57
C LEU A 136 -0.09 -0.53 9.20
N ARG A 137 0.08 -0.07 7.96
CA ARG A 137 -0.73 0.98 7.36
C ARG A 137 -1.34 0.46 6.07
N LEU A 138 -2.67 0.47 5.98
CA LEU A 138 -3.39 0.14 4.76
C LEU A 138 -3.84 1.42 4.06
N GLU A 139 -3.48 1.58 2.81
CA GLU A 139 -3.95 2.64 1.94
C GLU A 139 -4.81 2.05 0.82
N TYR A 140 -5.84 2.79 0.42
CA TYR A 140 -6.70 2.36 -0.68
C TYR A 140 -7.05 3.51 -1.62
N ARG A 141 -7.38 3.15 -2.86
CA ARG A 141 -7.87 4.03 -3.90
C ARG A 141 -9.10 3.38 -4.53
N VAL A 142 -10.28 3.96 -4.34
CA VAL A 142 -11.50 3.54 -5.01
C VAL A 142 -11.61 4.27 -6.34
N VAL A 143 -11.85 3.55 -7.42
CA VAL A 143 -12.00 4.08 -8.77
C VAL A 143 -13.46 4.04 -9.16
N LYS A 144 -14.00 5.19 -9.55
CA LYS A 144 -15.37 5.36 -10.06
C LYS A 144 -15.34 5.89 -11.49
N GLU A 145 -16.35 5.56 -12.27
CA GLU A 145 -16.69 6.23 -13.51
C GLU A 145 -17.80 7.22 -13.22
N GLY A 146 -17.52 8.50 -13.34
CA GLY A 146 -18.46 9.59 -13.08
C GLY A 146 -19.40 9.84 -14.25
N ARG A 147 -20.23 10.89 -14.11
CA ARG A 147 -21.30 11.27 -15.08
C ARG A 147 -20.81 11.48 -16.51
N SER A 148 -19.60 11.97 -16.67
CA SER A 148 -18.97 12.24 -17.99
C SER A 148 -18.20 11.06 -18.56
N GLY A 149 -18.27 9.88 -17.94
CA GLY A 149 -17.43 8.72 -18.29
C GLY A 149 -15.96 8.87 -17.86
N ARG A 150 -15.63 9.94 -17.14
CA ARG A 150 -14.26 10.17 -16.63
C ARG A 150 -14.05 9.41 -15.32
N PHE A 151 -12.82 9.01 -15.12
CA PHE A 151 -12.45 8.39 -13.85
C PHE A 151 -12.39 9.42 -12.72
N GLU A 152 -12.98 9.06 -11.61
CA GLU A 152 -12.91 9.76 -10.35
C GLU A 152 -12.30 8.84 -9.31
N PHE A 153 -11.48 9.42 -8.43
CA PHE A 153 -10.76 8.64 -7.44
C PHE A 153 -11.12 9.12 -6.03
N GLN A 154 -11.29 8.15 -5.14
CA GLN A 154 -11.42 8.37 -3.71
C GLN A 154 -10.28 7.66 -3.01
N ARG A 155 -9.62 8.32 -2.07
CA ARG A 155 -8.52 7.75 -1.32
C ARG A 155 -8.83 7.66 0.15
N GLY A 156 -8.22 6.70 0.81
CA GLY A 156 -8.25 6.61 2.26
C GLY A 156 -7.05 5.86 2.80
N ARG A 157 -6.90 5.95 4.11
CA ARG A 157 -5.82 5.35 4.88
C ARG A 157 -6.39 4.82 6.19
N LYS A 158 -5.91 3.68 6.62
CA LYS A 158 -6.24 3.06 7.91
C LYS A 158 -4.96 2.57 8.56
N GLU A 159 -4.76 2.93 9.82
CA GLU A 159 -3.69 2.38 10.65
C GLU A 159 -4.19 1.10 11.32
N ILE A 160 -3.33 0.11 11.40
CA ILE A 160 -3.56 -1.19 12.03
C ILE A 160 -2.47 -1.34 13.09
N SER A 161 -2.76 -0.85 14.29
CA SER A 161 -1.83 -0.85 15.42
C SER A 161 -1.86 -2.17 16.18
N ASP A 162 -2.99 -2.88 16.14
CA ASP A 162 -3.15 -4.14 16.84
C ASP A 162 -2.30 -5.25 16.21
N PRO A 163 -1.66 -6.08 17.04
CA PRO A 163 -0.88 -7.20 16.54
C PRO A 163 -1.76 -8.22 15.81
N MET A 164 -1.40 -8.57 14.58
CA MET A 164 -2.04 -9.62 13.79
C MET A 164 -1.21 -10.90 13.89
N ARG A 165 -1.79 -11.95 14.47
CA ARG A 165 -1.20 -13.30 14.51
C ARG A 165 -1.30 -13.98 13.15
N TYR A 166 -0.53 -15.06 12.97
CA TYR A 166 -0.67 -15.93 11.79
C TYR A 166 -2.14 -16.39 11.63
N ASN A 167 -2.64 -16.33 10.40
CA ASN A 167 -4.04 -16.64 10.03
C ASN A 167 -5.10 -15.72 10.65
N GLN A 168 -4.72 -14.63 11.29
CA GLN A 168 -5.68 -13.67 11.79
C GLN A 168 -6.15 -12.75 10.69
N ASP A 169 -7.46 -12.49 10.67
CA ASP A 169 -8.12 -11.56 9.78
C ASP A 169 -8.39 -10.23 10.47
N ILE A 170 -8.24 -9.14 9.72
CA ILE A 170 -8.80 -7.83 10.06
C ILE A 170 -9.71 -7.38 8.95
N VAL A 171 -10.89 -6.88 9.31
CA VAL A 171 -11.86 -6.32 8.37
C VAL A 171 -11.94 -4.81 8.53
N LEU A 172 -11.70 -4.10 7.43
CA LEU A 172 -11.69 -2.64 7.38
C LEU A 172 -12.72 -2.16 6.36
N THR A 173 -13.46 -1.11 6.72
CA THR A 173 -14.42 -0.49 5.80
C THR A 173 -13.85 0.82 5.25
N THR A 174 -13.95 1.01 3.95
CA THR A 174 -13.56 2.26 3.28
C THR A 174 -14.54 3.38 3.63
N THR A 175 -14.16 4.62 3.31
CA THR A 175 -15.13 5.72 3.29
C THR A 175 -16.25 5.42 2.28
N LYS A 176 -17.44 5.92 2.59
CA LYS A 176 -18.63 5.74 1.75
C LYS A 176 -18.46 6.45 0.39
N SER A 177 -18.92 5.81 -0.66
CA SER A 177 -19.00 6.38 -2.01
C SER A 177 -20.46 6.51 -2.40
N GLU A 178 -20.87 7.70 -2.76
CA GLU A 178 -22.19 7.95 -3.34
C GLU A 178 -22.10 7.87 -4.86
N LEU A 179 -23.09 7.20 -5.44
CA LEU A 179 -23.19 6.96 -6.88
C LEU A 179 -24.56 7.39 -7.34
N ASP A 180 -24.58 8.37 -8.22
CA ASP A 180 -25.79 8.89 -8.78
C ASP A 180 -26.13 8.22 -10.12
N SER A 181 -27.41 8.04 -10.35
CA SER A 181 -27.96 7.71 -11.66
C SER A 181 -29.16 8.58 -11.93
N TYR A 182 -29.28 9.02 -13.16
CA TYR A 182 -30.39 9.86 -13.62
C TYR A 182 -30.92 9.34 -14.94
N ARG A 183 -32.22 9.36 -15.10
CA ARG A 183 -32.91 9.07 -16.36
C ARG A 183 -34.03 10.05 -16.54
N SER A 184 -34.01 10.80 -17.65
CA SER A 184 -35.10 11.61 -18.11
C SER A 184 -36.08 10.74 -18.90
N SER A 185 -37.38 10.96 -18.73
CA SER A 185 -38.43 10.36 -19.58
C SER A 185 -38.67 11.13 -20.87
N TYR A 186 -38.23 12.39 -20.92
CA TYR A 186 -38.45 13.31 -22.02
C TYR A 186 -37.27 13.46 -22.99
N SER A 187 -36.07 13.24 -22.52
CA SER A 187 -34.86 13.33 -23.34
C SER A 187 -34.08 12.01 -23.30
N SER A 188 -33.25 11.77 -24.32
CA SER A 188 -32.30 10.65 -24.32
C SER A 188 -31.19 10.77 -23.26
N TYR A 189 -31.21 11.87 -22.48
CA TYR A 189 -30.18 12.10 -21.47
C TYR A 189 -30.34 11.17 -20.28
N SER A 190 -29.33 10.36 -20.07
CA SER A 190 -29.20 9.51 -18.89
C SER A 190 -27.75 9.36 -18.52
N TYR A 191 -27.48 9.23 -17.24
CA TYR A 191 -26.15 8.85 -16.77
C TYR A 191 -26.24 7.87 -15.60
N LYS A 192 -25.16 7.15 -15.39
CA LYS A 192 -25.03 6.23 -14.26
C LYS A 192 -23.58 6.19 -13.82
N GLU A 193 -23.35 6.64 -12.60
CA GLU A 193 -22.04 6.48 -11.96
C GLU A 193 -21.85 5.04 -11.48
N VAL A 194 -20.64 4.50 -11.61
CA VAL A 194 -20.31 3.11 -11.25
C VAL A 194 -18.99 3.05 -10.52
N VAL A 195 -18.91 2.22 -9.48
CA VAL A 195 -17.62 1.83 -8.92
C VAL A 195 -17.01 0.79 -9.85
N LEU A 196 -15.80 1.07 -10.33
CA LEU A 196 -15.05 0.17 -11.21
C LEU A 196 -14.22 -0.81 -10.39
N GLY A 197 -13.72 -0.40 -9.24
CA GLY A 197 -12.92 -1.25 -8.39
C GLY A 197 -12.12 -0.47 -7.36
N ILE A 198 -11.17 -1.17 -6.74
CA ILE A 198 -10.32 -0.63 -5.68
C ILE A 198 -8.89 -1.17 -5.84
N LEU A 199 -7.92 -0.31 -5.52
CA LEU A 199 -6.51 -0.67 -5.32
C LEU A 199 -6.21 -0.55 -3.83
N VAL A 200 -5.43 -1.49 -3.29
CA VAL A 200 -5.05 -1.54 -1.87
C VAL A 200 -3.55 -1.77 -1.78
N LYS A 201 -2.87 -0.99 -0.96
CA LYS A 201 -1.48 -1.22 -0.56
C LYS A 201 -1.38 -1.31 0.95
N VAL A 202 -0.55 -2.22 1.42
CA VAL A 202 -0.20 -2.37 2.83
C VAL A 202 1.25 -1.99 3.00
N TYR A 203 1.54 -1.19 4.00
CA TYR A 203 2.88 -0.72 4.35
C TYR A 203 3.25 -1.18 5.75
N ASP A 204 4.52 -1.47 5.94
CA ASP A 204 5.09 -1.70 7.27
C ASP A 204 5.35 -0.37 8.01
N LYS A 205 5.87 -0.46 9.23
CA LYS A 205 6.23 0.69 10.06
C LYS A 205 7.30 1.58 9.41
N GLN A 206 8.18 1.01 8.58
CA GLN A 206 9.23 1.73 7.88
C GLN A 206 8.72 2.44 6.62
N GLY A 207 7.49 2.15 6.21
CA GLY A 207 6.88 2.70 5.00
C GLY A 207 7.16 1.89 3.74
N ASN A 208 7.72 0.69 3.85
CA ASN A 208 7.89 -0.23 2.72
C ASN A 208 6.55 -0.85 2.36
N SER A 209 6.24 -0.94 1.05
CA SER A 209 5.06 -1.67 0.58
C SER A 209 5.28 -3.16 0.74
N VAL A 210 4.45 -3.80 1.56
CA VAL A 210 4.53 -5.23 1.91
C VAL A 210 3.41 -6.07 1.28
N ALA A 211 2.39 -5.42 0.74
CA ALA A 211 1.38 -6.05 -0.11
C ALA A 211 0.77 -5.02 -1.07
N ASP A 212 0.46 -5.46 -2.27
CA ASP A 212 -0.25 -4.70 -3.31
C ASP A 212 -1.34 -5.60 -3.90
N TRP A 213 -2.56 -5.08 -3.93
CA TRP A 213 -3.71 -5.80 -4.45
C TRP A 213 -4.64 -4.87 -5.22
N ARG A 214 -5.30 -5.38 -6.25
CA ARG A 214 -6.29 -4.65 -7.03
C ARG A 214 -7.44 -5.55 -7.48
N SER A 215 -8.60 -4.96 -7.67
CA SER A 215 -9.75 -5.64 -8.26
C SER A 215 -9.44 -6.11 -9.69
N SER A 216 -10.04 -7.22 -10.10
CA SER A 216 -9.83 -7.86 -11.40
C SER A 216 -10.46 -7.13 -12.61
N ASN A 217 -11.06 -5.94 -12.41
CA ASN A 217 -11.70 -5.20 -13.50
C ASN A 217 -10.66 -4.69 -14.52
N THR A 218 -10.87 -4.99 -15.79
CA THR A 218 -9.97 -4.65 -16.90
C THR A 218 -9.75 -3.14 -17.08
N LYS A 219 -10.75 -2.30 -16.78
CA LYS A 219 -10.63 -0.84 -16.85
C LYS A 219 -9.63 -0.30 -15.84
N ILE A 220 -9.51 -0.91 -14.67
CA ILE A 220 -8.58 -0.47 -13.63
C ILE A 220 -7.22 -1.17 -13.70
N ALA A 221 -7.10 -2.28 -14.44
CA ALA A 221 -5.84 -2.98 -14.60
C ALA A 221 -4.72 -2.10 -15.18
N LYS A 222 -5.09 -1.10 -15.99
CA LYS A 222 -4.17 -0.16 -16.66
C LYS A 222 -3.87 1.08 -15.81
N ILE A 223 -4.59 1.31 -14.69
CA ILE A 223 -4.42 2.50 -13.85
C ILE A 223 -3.31 2.23 -12.84
N SER A 224 -2.27 3.05 -12.86
CA SER A 224 -1.19 2.95 -11.88
C SER A 224 -1.51 3.73 -10.59
N TRP A 225 -0.85 3.36 -9.50
CA TRP A 225 -0.97 4.08 -8.23
C TRP A 225 -0.47 5.53 -8.37
N GLU A 226 0.60 5.73 -9.12
CA GLU A 226 1.25 7.02 -9.37
C GLU A 226 0.35 7.95 -10.21
N GLU A 227 -0.42 7.41 -11.15
CA GLU A 227 -1.42 8.20 -11.91
C GLU A 227 -2.50 8.74 -10.99
N ILE A 228 -2.99 7.92 -10.07
CA ILE A 228 -3.99 8.35 -9.10
C ILE A 228 -3.42 9.42 -8.16
N ASP A 229 -2.20 9.27 -7.69
CA ASP A 229 -1.57 10.28 -6.82
C ASP A 229 -1.33 11.60 -7.56
N ARG A 230 -0.95 11.58 -8.85
CA ARG A 230 -0.90 12.78 -9.70
C ARG A 230 -2.25 13.47 -9.84
N TYR A 231 -3.33 12.72 -10.00
CA TYR A 231 -4.70 13.27 -10.03
C TYR A 231 -5.02 14.05 -8.75
N PHE A 232 -4.65 13.54 -7.58
CA PHE A 232 -4.87 14.26 -6.33
C PHE A 232 -3.95 15.47 -6.15
N ALA A 233 -2.74 15.43 -6.66
CA ALA A 233 -1.79 16.55 -6.61
C ALA A 233 -2.29 17.74 -7.44
N THR A 234 -2.77 17.48 -8.67
CA THR A 234 -3.28 18.55 -9.56
C THR A 234 -4.55 19.21 -9.02
N ARG A 235 -5.44 18.49 -8.36
CA ARG A 235 -6.63 19.07 -7.73
C ARG A 235 -6.35 19.98 -6.55
N ARG A 236 -5.29 19.72 -5.79
CA ARG A 236 -4.87 20.60 -4.68
C ARG A 236 -4.44 21.97 -5.17
N THR A 237 -3.71 22.03 -6.27
CA THR A 237 -3.22 23.28 -6.85
C THR A 237 -4.34 24.14 -7.46
N SER A 238 -5.39 23.55 -8.01
CA SER A 238 -6.53 24.28 -8.57
C SER A 238 -7.41 24.89 -7.48
N SER A 239 -7.63 24.22 -6.35
CA SER A 239 -8.43 24.74 -5.25
C SER A 239 -7.76 25.87 -4.46
N SER A 240 -6.43 25.94 -4.43
CA SER A 240 -5.67 27.02 -3.80
C SER A 240 -5.67 28.29 -4.66
N ARG A 241 -5.75 28.18 -6.00
CA ARG A 241 -5.81 29.34 -6.89
C ARG A 241 -7.16 30.05 -6.90
N SER A 242 -8.27 29.37 -6.66
CA SER A 242 -9.58 30.00 -6.56
C SER A 242 -9.73 30.86 -5.30
N ARG A 243 -9.16 30.42 -4.17
CA ARG A 243 -9.16 31.19 -2.91
C ARG A 243 -8.26 32.43 -2.91
N ALA A 244 -7.27 32.52 -3.80
CA ALA A 244 -6.38 33.67 -3.91
C ALA A 244 -6.94 34.78 -4.83
N ARG A 245 -8.04 34.51 -5.58
CA ARG A 245 -8.69 35.52 -6.43
C ARG A 245 -9.85 36.26 -5.75
N ASP A 246 -10.31 35.78 -4.61
CA ASP A 246 -11.42 36.36 -3.84
C ASP A 246 -10.94 37.17 -2.62
N ARG A 247 -9.70 37.62 -2.64
CA ARG A 247 -9.09 38.56 -1.69
C ARG A 247 -8.49 39.78 -2.47
#